data_737d8d5b3b98b55fb9207afe5c8e3954
#
_entry.id   737d8d5b3b98b55fb9207afe5c8e3954
#
_cell.length_a   1.000
_cell.length_b   1.000
_cell.length_c   1.000
_cell.angle_alpha   90.00
_cell.angle_beta   90.00
_cell.angle_gamma   90.00
#
_symmetry.space_group_name_H-M   'P 1'
#
loop_
_entity.id
_entity.type
_entity.pdbx_description
1 polymer ?
#
loop_
_entity_poly.entity_id
_entity_poly.type
_entity_poly.pdbx_seq_one_letter_code
_entity_poly.pdbx_strand_id
1 'polypeptide(L)'
;MKSLATETEQEVGKSIESIFVNCPDRIETKLENFPKYVRRQHLKRFLAMYEIFKMILRVKGSIVECGVFRGFSVMAWAKLSAILEPENLTRRIYGFDTFAGFPSVSGEDRTGAGSAEPGEFQTASYEELLELIRVHDQDRFLGHLP
;
A
#
# COMPACT_ATOMS: atom_id res chain seq x y z
N MET A 1 -9.16 -14.99 -7.95
CA MET A 1 -9.54 -15.07 -6.51
C MET A 1 -11.02 -14.78 -6.33
N LYS A 2 -11.80 -15.72 -5.73
CA LYS A 2 -13.18 -15.41 -5.36
C LYS A 2 -13.15 -14.35 -4.26
N SER A 3 -13.85 -13.24 -4.47
CA SER A 3 -13.97 -12.17 -3.48
C SER A 3 -14.61 -12.73 -2.21
N LEU A 4 -13.93 -12.59 -1.07
CA LEU A 4 -14.48 -12.89 0.25
C LEU A 4 -15.40 -11.76 0.76
N ALA A 5 -15.56 -10.70 -0.02
CA ALA A 5 -16.43 -9.59 0.32
C ALA A 5 -17.91 -9.99 0.16
N THR A 6 -18.74 -9.59 1.10
CA THR A 6 -20.18 -9.75 1.04
C THR A 6 -20.76 -8.95 -0.14
N GLU A 7 -21.97 -9.30 -0.59
CA GLU A 7 -22.67 -8.54 -1.65
C GLU A 7 -22.78 -7.06 -1.28
N THR A 8 -23.17 -6.74 -0.06
CA THR A 8 -23.24 -5.35 0.45
C THR A 8 -21.87 -4.65 0.40
N GLU A 9 -20.78 -5.33 0.72
CA GLU A 9 -19.45 -4.74 0.64
C GLU A 9 -19.02 -4.46 -0.80
N GLN A 10 -19.43 -5.28 -1.74
CA GLN A 10 -19.17 -5.06 -3.17
C GLN A 10 -20.00 -3.88 -3.70
N GLU A 11 -21.28 -3.78 -3.32
CA GLU A 11 -22.15 -2.66 -3.68
C GLU A 11 -21.62 -1.32 -3.13
N VAL A 12 -21.21 -1.29 -1.87
CA VAL A 12 -20.57 -0.10 -1.26
C VAL A 12 -19.32 0.29 -2.03
N GLY A 13 -18.49 -0.68 -2.43
CA GLY A 13 -17.30 -0.41 -3.25
C GLY A 13 -17.65 0.27 -4.57
N LYS A 14 -18.59 -0.30 -5.33
CA LYS A 14 -19.07 0.25 -6.60
C LYS A 14 -19.69 1.64 -6.44
N SER A 15 -20.44 1.86 -5.37
CA SER A 15 -21.08 3.15 -5.10
C SER A 15 -20.02 4.24 -4.81
N ILE A 16 -19.00 3.94 -4.00
CA ILE A 16 -17.90 4.88 -3.74
C ILE A 16 -17.13 5.19 -5.03
N GLU A 17 -16.83 4.18 -5.83
CA GLU A 17 -16.16 4.35 -7.12
C GLU A 17 -16.97 5.27 -8.05
N SER A 18 -18.27 5.03 -8.17
CA SER A 18 -19.17 5.87 -8.97
C SER A 18 -19.19 7.32 -8.48
N ILE A 19 -19.28 7.54 -7.16
CA ILE A 19 -19.22 8.88 -6.57
C ILE A 19 -17.87 9.54 -6.85
N PHE A 20 -16.77 8.81 -6.71
CA PHE A 20 -15.41 9.33 -6.97
C PHE A 20 -15.24 9.75 -8.43
N VAL A 21 -15.68 8.90 -9.37
CA VAL A 21 -15.55 9.18 -10.81
C VAL A 21 -16.43 10.38 -11.21
N ASN A 22 -17.67 10.44 -10.74
CA ASN A 22 -18.65 11.49 -11.12
C ASN A 22 -18.47 12.80 -10.36
N CYS A 23 -17.66 12.86 -9.30
CA CYS A 23 -17.35 14.11 -8.62
C CYS A 23 -16.60 15.05 -9.56
N PRO A 24 -17.00 16.33 -9.72
CA PRO A 24 -16.36 17.27 -10.63
C PRO A 24 -15.00 17.80 -10.16
N ASP A 25 -14.63 17.54 -8.90
CA ASP A 25 -13.37 18.00 -8.34
C ASP A 25 -12.17 17.41 -9.11
N ARG A 26 -11.08 18.15 -9.17
CA ARG A 26 -9.81 17.66 -9.70
C ARG A 26 -9.33 16.45 -8.88
N ILE A 27 -8.58 15.54 -9.53
CA ILE A 27 -8.03 14.35 -8.87
C ILE A 27 -7.18 14.74 -7.65
N GLU A 28 -6.36 15.77 -7.76
CA GLU A 28 -5.56 16.31 -6.67
C GLU A 28 -6.42 16.64 -5.43
N THR A 29 -7.50 17.40 -5.62
CA THR A 29 -8.45 17.74 -4.56
C THR A 29 -9.12 16.50 -3.96
N LYS A 30 -9.41 15.47 -4.78
CA LYS A 30 -9.94 14.19 -4.30
C LYS A 30 -8.92 13.46 -3.43
N LEU A 31 -7.64 13.49 -3.81
CA LEU A 31 -6.56 12.87 -3.04
C LEU A 31 -6.30 13.58 -1.72
N GLU A 32 -6.35 14.91 -1.69
CA GLU A 32 -6.27 15.70 -0.45
C GLU A 32 -7.41 15.36 0.53
N ASN A 33 -8.58 15.05 -0.02
CA ASN A 33 -9.78 14.66 0.74
C ASN A 33 -10.02 13.14 0.75
N PHE A 34 -8.97 12.34 0.67
CA PHE A 34 -9.05 10.87 0.57
C PHE A 34 -9.93 10.21 1.63
N PRO A 35 -10.10 10.71 2.88
CA PRO A 35 -10.97 10.08 3.86
C PRO A 35 -12.44 9.99 3.42
N LYS A 36 -12.89 10.85 2.49
CA LYS A 36 -14.24 10.78 1.92
C LYS A 36 -14.47 9.48 1.12
N TYR A 37 -13.43 8.96 0.50
CA TYR A 37 -13.51 7.89 -0.50
C TYR A 37 -12.91 6.57 -0.02
N VAL A 38 -11.97 6.65 0.91
CA VAL A 38 -11.27 5.46 1.41
C VAL A 38 -12.14 4.71 2.41
N ARG A 39 -12.33 3.44 2.18
CA ARG A 39 -13.10 2.57 3.10
C ARG A 39 -12.36 2.42 4.43
N ARG A 40 -13.14 2.31 5.52
CA ARG A 40 -12.63 2.15 6.89
C ARG A 40 -11.62 1.00 7.05
N GLN A 41 -11.75 -0.08 6.25
CA GLN A 41 -10.84 -1.22 6.29
C GLN A 41 -9.41 -0.82 5.88
N HIS A 42 -9.28 0.03 4.86
CA HIS A 42 -7.98 0.53 4.40
C HIS A 42 -7.37 1.52 5.40
N LEU A 43 -8.19 2.40 5.97
CA LEU A 43 -7.74 3.30 7.04
C LEU A 43 -7.30 2.51 8.28
N LYS A 44 -8.08 1.50 8.69
CA LYS A 44 -7.72 0.63 9.81
C LYS A 44 -6.38 -0.06 9.58
N ARG A 45 -6.13 -0.54 8.35
CA ARG A 45 -4.84 -1.14 7.98
C ARG A 45 -3.70 -0.13 8.12
N PHE A 46 -3.88 1.09 7.61
CA PHE A 46 -2.87 2.15 7.73
C PHE A 46 -2.59 2.51 9.19
N LEU A 47 -3.64 2.66 10.01
CA LEU A 47 -3.50 2.95 11.44
C LEU A 47 -2.79 1.82 12.20
N ALA A 48 -3.05 0.57 11.86
CA ALA A 48 -2.31 -0.56 12.43
C ALA A 48 -0.81 -0.47 12.10
N MET A 49 -0.47 -0.13 10.86
CA MET A 49 0.93 0.09 10.46
C MET A 49 1.56 1.27 11.22
N TYR A 50 0.82 2.35 11.43
CA TYR A 50 1.26 3.47 12.26
C TYR A 50 1.63 3.03 13.69
N GLU A 51 0.77 2.23 14.34
CA GLU A 51 1.07 1.71 15.68
C GLU A 51 2.31 0.80 15.69
N ILE A 52 2.44 -0.08 14.70
CA ILE A 52 3.62 -0.94 14.54
C ILE A 52 4.87 -0.08 14.33
N PHE A 53 4.80 0.95 13.48
CA PHE A 53 5.94 1.83 13.23
C PHE A 53 6.41 2.55 14.50
N LYS A 54 5.49 3.00 15.34
CA LYS A 54 5.82 3.63 16.64
C LYS A 54 6.63 2.71 17.54
N MET A 55 6.42 1.41 17.48
CA MET A 55 7.16 0.44 18.28
C MET A 55 8.64 0.35 17.88
N ILE A 56 8.97 0.68 16.64
CA ILE A 56 10.33 0.57 16.09
C ILE A 56 11.09 1.90 16.04
N LEU A 57 10.52 3.02 16.46
CA LEU A 57 11.18 4.33 16.41
C LEU A 57 12.54 4.34 17.13
N ARG A 58 12.67 3.57 18.22
CA ARG A 58 13.92 3.45 18.98
C ARG A 58 14.79 2.25 18.57
N VAL A 59 14.35 1.49 17.58
CA VAL A 59 15.08 0.33 17.08
C VAL A 59 15.89 0.75 15.86
N LYS A 60 17.20 0.50 15.89
CA LYS A 60 18.07 0.76 14.74
C LYS A 60 17.85 -0.31 13.67
N GLY A 61 17.97 0.10 12.41
CA GLY A 61 17.88 -0.79 11.27
C GLY A 61 16.84 -0.34 10.25
N SER A 62 16.61 -1.18 9.29
CA SER A 62 15.73 -0.94 8.13
C SER A 62 14.50 -1.82 8.20
N ILE A 63 13.50 -1.48 7.40
CA ILE A 63 12.29 -2.28 7.23
C ILE A 63 12.45 -3.12 5.96
N VAL A 64 12.14 -4.40 6.07
CA VAL A 64 12.13 -5.33 4.93
C VAL A 64 10.72 -5.87 4.78
N GLU A 65 10.17 -5.74 3.60
CA GLU A 65 8.85 -6.24 3.22
C GLU A 65 8.98 -7.26 2.10
N CYS A 66 8.50 -8.47 2.34
CA CYS A 66 8.40 -9.53 1.33
C CYS A 66 6.92 -9.62 0.90
N GLY A 67 6.67 -9.45 -0.40
CA GLY A 67 5.31 -9.39 -0.93
C GLY A 67 4.78 -7.95 -0.97
N VAL A 68 5.29 -7.14 -1.89
CA VAL A 68 4.92 -5.73 -2.08
C VAL A 68 3.57 -5.58 -2.76
N PHE A 69 3.27 -6.48 -3.71
CA PHE A 69 2.04 -6.47 -4.50
C PHE A 69 1.81 -5.11 -5.18
N ARG A 70 0.78 -4.35 -4.77
CA ARG A 70 0.45 -3.02 -5.30
C ARG A 70 1.10 -1.86 -4.54
N GLY A 71 2.06 -2.14 -3.65
CA GLY A 71 2.85 -1.11 -2.99
C GLY A 71 2.22 -0.42 -1.79
N PHE A 72 1.01 -0.81 -1.35
CA PHE A 72 0.32 -0.12 -0.25
C PHE A 72 1.19 -0.01 1.01
N SER A 73 1.74 -1.13 1.46
CA SER A 73 2.48 -1.16 2.72
C SER A 73 3.88 -0.57 2.60
N VAL A 74 4.60 -0.84 1.52
CA VAL A 74 5.93 -0.23 1.32
C VAL A 74 5.84 1.30 1.26
N MET A 75 4.82 1.84 0.59
CA MET A 75 4.59 3.28 0.55
C MET A 75 4.09 3.83 1.89
N ALA A 76 3.29 3.08 2.64
CA ALA A 76 2.88 3.46 3.98
C ALA A 76 4.08 3.53 4.93
N TRP A 77 4.99 2.55 4.91
CA TRP A 77 6.23 2.59 5.70
C TRP A 77 7.09 3.79 5.35
N ALA A 78 7.24 4.11 4.06
CA ALA A 78 8.00 5.26 3.61
C ALA A 78 7.40 6.58 4.12
N LYS A 79 6.08 6.74 4.01
CA LYS A 79 5.38 7.93 4.52
C LYS A 79 5.45 8.02 6.05
N LEU A 80 5.29 6.91 6.77
CA LEU A 80 5.40 6.89 8.23
C LEU A 80 6.82 7.24 8.69
N SER A 81 7.86 6.78 8.00
CA SER A 81 9.23 7.18 8.26
C SER A 81 9.41 8.70 8.07
N ALA A 82 8.93 9.24 6.97
CA ALA A 82 9.02 10.67 6.70
C ALA A 82 8.25 11.54 7.70
N ILE A 83 7.14 11.04 8.25
CA ILE A 83 6.30 11.76 9.23
C ILE A 83 6.86 11.65 10.65
N LEU A 84 7.26 10.46 11.07
CA LEU A 84 7.57 10.16 12.46
C LEU A 84 9.06 10.28 12.80
N GLU A 85 9.93 10.19 11.81
CA GLU A 85 11.38 10.29 11.95
C GLU A 85 12.02 11.05 10.77
N PRO A 86 11.59 12.30 10.46
CA PRO A 86 11.97 13.03 9.26
C PRO A 86 13.49 13.24 9.14
N GLU A 87 14.21 13.27 10.23
CA GLU A 87 15.67 13.44 10.27
C GLU A 87 16.45 12.12 10.20
N ASN A 88 15.78 10.97 10.19
CA ASN A 88 16.43 9.67 10.15
C ASN A 88 16.82 9.27 8.72
N LEU A 89 18.02 9.63 8.33
CA LEU A 89 18.56 9.30 7.01
C LEU A 89 19.10 7.86 6.88
N THR A 90 19.10 7.09 7.97
CA THR A 90 19.69 5.74 8.00
C THR A 90 18.70 4.63 7.80
N ARG A 91 17.44 4.84 8.17
CA ARG A 91 16.39 3.83 7.96
C ARG A 91 16.07 3.73 6.48
N ARG A 92 16.18 2.52 5.96
CA ARG A 92 15.78 2.17 4.59
C ARG A 92 14.54 1.29 4.63
N ILE A 93 13.76 1.35 3.55
CA ILE A 93 12.62 0.48 3.34
C ILE A 93 12.89 -0.33 2.08
N TYR A 94 12.97 -1.64 2.25
CA TYR A 94 13.24 -2.59 1.18
C TYR A 94 11.99 -3.40 0.90
N GLY A 95 11.50 -3.34 -0.33
CA GLY A 95 10.41 -4.16 -0.82
C GLY A 95 10.92 -5.25 -1.76
N PHE A 96 10.53 -6.48 -1.53
CA PHE A 96 10.86 -7.63 -2.37
C PHE A 96 9.58 -8.25 -2.91
N ASP A 97 9.46 -8.29 -4.23
CA ASP A 97 8.34 -8.93 -4.92
C ASP A 97 8.80 -9.36 -6.32
N THR A 98 8.17 -10.37 -6.87
CA THR A 98 8.36 -10.78 -8.26
C THR A 98 7.54 -9.94 -9.21
N PHE A 99 6.45 -9.33 -8.73
CA PHE A 99 5.38 -8.67 -9.51
C PHE A 99 4.73 -9.59 -10.56
N ALA A 100 5.18 -10.84 -10.63
CA ALA A 100 4.68 -11.87 -11.52
C ALA A 100 3.65 -12.80 -10.86
N GLY A 101 3.30 -12.52 -9.60
CA GLY A 101 2.45 -13.39 -8.79
C GLY A 101 3.20 -14.61 -8.25
N PHE A 102 2.46 -15.60 -7.81
CA PHE A 102 3.05 -16.85 -7.32
C PHE A 102 3.68 -17.65 -8.46
N PRO A 103 4.99 -17.96 -8.42
CA PRO A 103 5.62 -18.78 -9.46
C PRO A 103 5.16 -20.25 -9.39
N SER A 104 4.82 -20.73 -8.20
CA SER A 104 4.27 -22.06 -7.94
C SER A 104 3.44 -22.03 -6.67
N VAL A 105 2.53 -22.98 -6.53
CA VAL A 105 1.66 -23.13 -5.36
C VAL A 105 1.75 -24.57 -4.87
N SER A 106 1.98 -24.76 -3.58
CA SER A 106 2.05 -26.09 -2.95
C SER A 106 0.68 -26.78 -2.92
N GLY A 107 0.66 -28.09 -2.66
CA GLY A 107 -0.58 -28.86 -2.52
C GLY A 107 -1.42 -28.36 -1.34
N GLU A 108 -0.75 -27.95 -0.25
CA GLU A 108 -1.38 -27.45 0.97
C GLU A 108 -2.10 -26.11 0.72
N ASP A 109 -1.55 -25.23 -0.14
CA ASP A 109 -2.12 -23.93 -0.45
C ASP A 109 -3.31 -24.02 -1.43
N ARG A 110 -3.56 -25.20 -2.00
CA ARG A 110 -4.69 -25.45 -2.92
C ARG A 110 -5.96 -25.94 -2.24
N THR A 111 -5.93 -26.12 -0.93
CA THR A 111 -7.06 -26.65 -0.17
C THR A 111 -7.82 -25.54 0.55
N GLY A 112 -9.16 -25.45 0.30
CA GLY A 112 -10.05 -24.55 1.01
C GLY A 112 -10.63 -23.41 0.17
N ALA A 113 -11.39 -22.54 0.81
CA ALA A 113 -12.13 -21.44 0.17
C ALA A 113 -11.23 -20.33 -0.42
N GLY A 114 -9.92 -20.37 -0.15
CA GLY A 114 -8.93 -19.42 -0.60
C GLY A 114 -7.77 -20.08 -1.35
N SER A 115 -8.03 -21.16 -2.13
CA SER A 115 -6.97 -21.84 -2.87
C SER A 115 -6.23 -20.85 -3.77
N ALA A 116 -4.90 -20.79 -3.61
CA ALA A 116 -4.03 -19.99 -4.44
C ALA A 116 -3.77 -20.68 -5.79
N GLU A 117 -3.58 -19.90 -6.83
CA GLU A 117 -3.23 -20.39 -8.15
C GLU A 117 -1.91 -19.73 -8.63
N PRO A 118 -1.10 -20.45 -9.43
CA PRO A 118 0.07 -19.85 -10.05
C PRO A 118 -0.29 -18.58 -10.85
N GLY A 119 0.51 -17.53 -10.73
CA GLY A 119 0.25 -16.22 -11.34
C GLY A 119 -0.75 -15.36 -10.57
N GLU A 120 -1.41 -15.89 -9.52
CA GLU A 120 -2.26 -15.06 -8.68
C GLU A 120 -1.43 -13.98 -7.97
N PHE A 121 -2.02 -12.80 -7.75
CA PHE A 121 -1.36 -11.57 -7.29
C PHE A 121 -0.34 -10.96 -8.25
N GLN A 122 -0.32 -11.38 -9.51
CA GLN A 122 0.41 -10.63 -10.54
C GLN A 122 -0.11 -9.19 -10.61
N THR A 123 0.80 -8.24 -10.76
CA THR A 123 0.48 -6.82 -10.87
C THR A 123 1.48 -6.11 -11.77
N ALA A 124 1.02 -5.12 -12.53
CA ALA A 124 1.85 -4.24 -13.34
C ALA A 124 2.33 -2.99 -12.55
N SER A 125 2.35 -3.07 -11.22
CA SER A 125 2.59 -1.89 -10.36
C SER A 125 4.07 -1.56 -10.18
N TYR A 126 5.02 -2.31 -10.75
CA TYR A 126 6.44 -2.09 -10.49
C TYR A 126 6.93 -0.72 -11.00
N GLU A 127 6.70 -0.43 -12.27
CA GLU A 127 7.12 0.84 -12.89
C GLU A 127 6.39 2.03 -12.29
N GLU A 128 5.08 1.91 -12.08
CA GLU A 128 4.28 2.92 -11.39
C GLU A 128 4.81 3.20 -9.99
N LEU A 129 5.14 2.15 -9.23
CA LEU A 129 5.67 2.28 -7.88
C LEU A 129 7.02 2.97 -7.85
N LEU A 130 7.92 2.64 -8.79
CA LEU A 130 9.20 3.32 -8.92
C LEU A 130 9.04 4.81 -9.25
N GLU A 131 8.09 5.15 -10.11
CA GLU A 131 7.81 6.55 -10.45
C GLU A 131 7.24 7.30 -9.25
N LEU A 132 6.26 6.71 -8.54
CA LEU A 132 5.71 7.29 -7.31
C LEU A 132 6.77 7.50 -6.24
N ILE A 133 7.69 6.55 -6.07
CA ILE A 133 8.82 6.70 -5.12
C ILE A 133 9.68 7.91 -5.51
N ARG A 134 10.02 8.06 -6.79
CA ARG A 134 10.81 9.20 -7.29
C ARG A 134 10.11 10.53 -7.05
N VAL A 135 8.81 10.60 -7.32
CA VAL A 135 8.01 11.82 -7.10
C VAL A 135 7.93 12.16 -5.61
N HIS A 136 7.63 11.19 -4.77
CA HIS A 136 7.56 11.41 -3.31
C HIS A 136 8.92 11.71 -2.68
N ASP A 137 10.01 11.27 -3.31
CA ASP A 137 11.37 11.60 -2.86
C ASP A 137 11.69 13.10 -3.02
N GLN A 138 11.06 13.77 -3.97
CA GLN A 138 11.19 15.22 -4.18
C GLN A 138 10.42 16.04 -3.13
N ASP A 139 9.41 15.45 -2.49
CA ASP A 139 8.56 16.09 -1.48
C ASP A 139 8.98 15.72 -0.04
N ARG A 140 10.23 15.31 0.16
CA ARG A 140 10.76 15.06 1.49
C ARG A 140 10.98 16.37 2.23
N PHE A 141 10.75 16.37 3.55
CA PHE A 141 11.03 17.51 4.44
C PHE A 141 12.46 18.07 4.28
N LEU A 142 13.41 17.20 4.00
CA LEU A 142 14.81 17.56 3.74
C LEU A 142 15.19 17.59 2.24
N GLY A 143 14.21 17.50 1.35
CA GLY A 143 14.42 17.41 -0.10
C GLY A 143 15.08 18.65 -0.74
N HIS A 144 15.12 19.76 -0.02
CA HIS A 144 15.78 21.01 -0.43
C HIS A 144 17.16 21.20 0.21
N LEU A 145 17.64 20.24 1.00
CA LEU A 145 19.02 20.24 1.47
C LEU A 145 19.91 19.65 0.37
N PRO A 146 21.00 20.32 -0.01
CA PRO A 146 21.93 19.86 -1.04
C PRO A 146 22.63 18.56 -0.68
#